data_0e8b48b90e646d9e124872057267e264
#
_entry.id   0e8b48b90e646d9e124872057267e264
#
_cell.length_a   1.000
_cell.length_b   1.000
_cell.length_c   1.000
_cell.angle_alpha   90.00
_cell.angle_beta   90.00
_cell.angle_gamma   90.00
#
_symmetry.space_group_name_H-M   'P 1'
#
loop_
_entity.id
_entity.type
_entity.pdbx_description
1 polymer ?
#
loop_
_entity_poly.entity_id
_entity_poly.type
_entity_poly.pdbx_seq_one_letter_code
_entity_poly.pdbx_strand_id
1 'polypeptide(L)'
;MVRRSLQFLYFYYIAVPLISIVAILVSFVTILPPRDIVILAGPEEGYFANVAASIRNELRPLGINAQIEHIEDTTHIIDRLSGADTSGPHLGFVAQDLAATPTDRVFSLGMISIEPLWLFSQATGDIRNIRDLKGRSVSIGPEGSGVRALCRRILNLYGINESNTTF
;
A
#
# COMPACT_ATOMS: atom_id res chain seq x y z
N MET A 1 -27.92 -39.55 -47.03
CA MET A 1 -26.50 -39.49 -46.55
C MET A 1 -25.90 -38.10 -46.68
N VAL A 2 -26.13 -37.35 -47.72
CA VAL A 2 -25.55 -36.01 -48.00
C VAL A 2 -25.87 -34.93 -46.92
N ARG A 3 -27.07 -34.98 -46.34
CA ARG A 3 -27.49 -33.96 -45.35
C ARG A 3 -26.73 -34.00 -44.01
N ARG A 4 -26.26 -35.20 -43.60
CA ARG A 4 -25.45 -35.35 -42.40
C ARG A 4 -24.00 -34.84 -42.58
N SER A 5 -23.42 -35.05 -43.74
CA SER A 5 -22.06 -34.57 -44.05
C SER A 5 -22.00 -33.04 -44.17
N LEU A 6 -23.05 -32.39 -44.66
CA LEU A 6 -23.12 -30.90 -44.72
C LEU A 6 -23.22 -30.30 -43.30
N GLN A 7 -23.96 -30.94 -42.38
CA GLN A 7 -24.06 -30.48 -41.00
C GLN A 7 -22.73 -30.60 -40.24
N PHE A 8 -21.96 -31.67 -40.50
CA PHE A 8 -20.61 -31.81 -39.94
C PHE A 8 -19.62 -30.79 -40.49
N LEU A 9 -19.69 -30.48 -41.80
CA LEU A 9 -18.88 -29.45 -42.42
C LEU A 9 -19.20 -28.05 -41.83
N TYR A 10 -20.47 -27.73 -41.68
CA TYR A 10 -20.91 -26.46 -41.07
C TYR A 10 -20.41 -26.32 -39.63
N PHE A 11 -20.49 -27.39 -38.84
CA PHE A 11 -19.99 -27.41 -37.46
C PHE A 11 -18.49 -27.16 -37.39
N TYR A 12 -17.68 -27.85 -38.19
CA TYR A 12 -16.23 -27.71 -38.16
C TYR A 12 -15.74 -26.35 -38.68
N TYR A 13 -16.28 -25.86 -39.76
CA TYR A 13 -15.77 -24.64 -40.39
C TYR A 13 -16.35 -23.35 -39.85
N ILE A 14 -17.48 -23.39 -39.15
CA ILE A 14 -18.10 -22.20 -38.60
C ILE A 14 -18.15 -22.24 -37.07
N ALA A 15 -18.64 -23.33 -36.48
CA ALA A 15 -18.81 -23.39 -35.02
C ALA A 15 -17.46 -23.45 -34.28
N VAL A 16 -16.49 -24.22 -34.77
CA VAL A 16 -15.18 -24.31 -34.12
C VAL A 16 -14.42 -22.98 -34.14
N PRO A 17 -14.29 -22.28 -35.28
CA PRO A 17 -13.66 -20.95 -35.28
C PRO A 17 -14.41 -19.93 -34.40
N LEU A 18 -15.75 -19.94 -34.44
CA LEU A 18 -16.55 -19.05 -33.63
C LEU A 18 -16.31 -19.28 -32.12
N ILE A 19 -16.32 -20.54 -31.68
CA ILE A 19 -16.01 -20.92 -30.30
C ILE A 19 -14.58 -20.51 -29.93
N SER A 20 -13.61 -20.72 -30.83
CA SER A 20 -12.23 -20.31 -30.62
C SER A 20 -12.09 -18.80 -30.47
N ILE A 21 -12.76 -18.01 -31.28
CA ILE A 21 -12.78 -16.55 -31.19
C ILE A 21 -13.40 -16.10 -29.85
N VAL A 22 -14.53 -16.69 -29.46
CA VAL A 22 -15.17 -16.39 -28.19
C VAL A 22 -14.24 -16.78 -27.01
N ALA A 23 -13.61 -17.94 -27.06
CA ALA A 23 -12.65 -18.37 -26.04
C ALA A 23 -11.45 -17.43 -25.92
N ILE A 24 -10.91 -16.96 -27.05
CA ILE A 24 -9.82 -15.98 -27.09
C ILE A 24 -10.29 -14.64 -26.51
N LEU A 25 -11.46 -14.15 -26.87
CA LEU A 25 -12.01 -12.90 -26.34
C LEU A 25 -12.24 -12.99 -24.82
N VAL A 26 -12.82 -14.08 -24.33
CA VAL A 26 -13.02 -14.32 -22.91
C VAL A 26 -11.67 -14.39 -22.19
N SER A 27 -10.69 -15.12 -22.72
CA SER A 27 -9.35 -15.17 -22.16
C SER A 27 -8.67 -13.80 -22.12
N PHE A 28 -8.86 -13.00 -23.16
CA PHE A 28 -8.31 -11.64 -23.21
C PHE A 28 -8.90 -10.74 -22.11
N VAL A 29 -10.21 -10.82 -21.88
CA VAL A 29 -10.90 -10.05 -20.83
C VAL A 29 -10.48 -10.51 -19.43
N THR A 30 -10.25 -11.81 -19.23
CA THR A 30 -9.83 -12.35 -17.92
C THR A 30 -8.36 -12.14 -17.60
N ILE A 31 -7.50 -11.94 -18.61
CA ILE A 31 -6.05 -11.69 -18.43
C ILE A 31 -5.77 -10.19 -18.26
N LEU A 32 -6.67 -9.32 -18.67
CA LEU A 32 -6.50 -7.87 -18.47
C LEU A 32 -6.43 -7.55 -16.98
N PRO A 33 -5.42 -6.75 -16.56
CA PRO A 33 -5.33 -6.33 -15.18
C PRO A 33 -6.60 -5.56 -14.77
N PRO A 34 -7.04 -5.69 -13.51
CA PRO A 34 -8.18 -4.95 -13.02
C PRO A 34 -7.97 -3.44 -13.20
N ARG A 35 -9.02 -2.75 -13.62
CA ARG A 35 -8.97 -1.31 -13.85
C ARG A 35 -9.37 -0.51 -12.63
N ASP A 36 -9.98 -1.15 -11.66
CA ASP A 36 -10.36 -0.54 -10.39
C ASP A 36 -9.34 -0.92 -9.32
N ILE A 37 -8.74 0.07 -8.69
CA ILE A 37 -7.76 -0.11 -7.61
C ILE A 37 -8.13 0.78 -6.43
N VAL A 38 -7.72 0.39 -5.24
CA VAL A 38 -7.84 1.21 -4.03
C VAL A 38 -6.44 1.62 -3.56
N ILE A 39 -6.25 2.91 -3.30
CA ILE A 39 -5.02 3.47 -2.76
C ILE A 39 -5.28 3.78 -1.28
N LEU A 40 -4.65 3.00 -0.40
CA LEU A 40 -4.68 3.22 1.04
C LEU A 40 -3.68 4.33 1.38
N ALA A 41 -4.18 5.50 1.66
CA ALA A 41 -3.39 6.66 2.06
C ALA A 41 -3.50 6.89 3.57
N GLY A 42 -2.54 7.64 4.12
CA GLY A 42 -2.64 8.13 5.50
C GLY A 42 -3.75 9.16 5.67
N PRO A 43 -3.72 9.92 6.78
CA PRO A 43 -4.69 10.97 7.06
C PRO A 43 -4.88 11.93 5.90
N GLU A 44 -6.09 12.47 5.75
CA GLU A 44 -6.50 13.27 4.58
C GLU A 44 -5.60 14.49 4.33
N GLU A 45 -5.14 15.14 5.38
CA GLU A 45 -4.22 16.30 5.30
C GLU A 45 -2.74 15.90 5.22
N GLY A 46 -2.44 14.59 5.17
CA GLY A 46 -1.09 14.06 5.20
C GLY A 46 -0.36 14.13 3.86
N TYR A 47 0.96 14.00 3.91
CA TYR A 47 1.81 13.93 2.72
C TYR A 47 1.37 12.82 1.76
N PHE A 48 1.09 11.62 2.28
CA PHE A 48 0.70 10.46 1.46
C PHE A 48 -0.66 10.63 0.78
N ALA A 49 -1.57 11.42 1.35
CA ALA A 49 -2.84 11.77 0.70
C ALA A 49 -2.61 12.57 -0.59
N ASN A 50 -1.70 13.54 -0.55
CA ASN A 50 -1.32 14.33 -1.73
C ASN A 50 -0.61 13.47 -2.79
N VAL A 51 0.26 12.55 -2.37
CA VAL A 51 0.91 11.59 -3.28
C VAL A 51 -0.11 10.66 -3.91
N ALA A 52 -1.05 10.12 -3.14
CA ALA A 52 -2.14 9.29 -3.63
C ALA A 52 -3.00 10.01 -4.68
N ALA A 53 -3.32 11.28 -4.43
CA ALA A 53 -4.06 12.11 -5.38
C ALA A 53 -3.28 12.31 -6.69
N SER A 54 -1.97 12.52 -6.61
CA SER A 54 -1.12 12.64 -7.78
C SER A 54 -1.08 11.34 -8.59
N ILE A 55 -0.88 10.19 -7.93
CA ILE A 55 -0.88 8.88 -8.58
C ILE A 55 -2.24 8.60 -9.23
N ARG A 56 -3.35 8.89 -8.56
CA ARG A 56 -4.69 8.75 -9.14
C ARG A 56 -4.84 9.55 -10.43
N ASN A 57 -4.34 10.78 -10.45
CA ASN A 57 -4.42 11.65 -11.62
C ASN A 57 -3.59 11.11 -12.80
N GLU A 58 -2.43 10.52 -12.54
CA GLU A 58 -1.60 9.88 -13.56
C GLU A 58 -2.19 8.55 -14.08
N LEU A 59 -2.91 7.81 -13.24
CA LEU A 59 -3.53 6.54 -13.60
C LEU A 59 -4.81 6.72 -14.44
N ARG A 60 -5.52 7.83 -14.23
CA ARG A 60 -6.79 8.11 -14.91
C ARG A 60 -6.69 8.10 -16.44
N PRO A 61 -5.72 8.75 -17.10
CA PRO A 61 -5.59 8.69 -18.56
C PRO A 61 -5.23 7.31 -19.08
N LEU A 62 -4.71 6.42 -18.23
CA LEU A 62 -4.43 5.02 -18.57
C LEU A 62 -5.68 4.12 -18.46
N GLY A 63 -6.82 4.69 -18.11
CA GLY A 63 -8.07 3.97 -17.93
C GLY A 63 -8.16 3.18 -16.64
N ILE A 64 -7.34 3.53 -15.65
CA ILE A 64 -7.35 2.94 -14.30
C ILE A 64 -8.14 3.88 -13.38
N ASN A 65 -9.16 3.34 -12.72
CA ASN A 65 -9.98 4.03 -11.75
C ASN A 65 -9.43 3.78 -10.35
N ALA A 66 -8.73 4.75 -9.80
CA ALA A 66 -8.15 4.66 -8.47
C ALA A 66 -9.02 5.40 -7.44
N GLN A 67 -9.49 4.67 -6.44
CA GLN A 67 -10.18 5.23 -5.27
C GLN A 67 -9.17 5.43 -4.15
N ILE A 68 -9.25 6.55 -3.43
CA ILE A 68 -8.39 6.82 -2.28
C ILE A 68 -9.18 6.55 -1.01
N GLU A 69 -8.65 5.69 -0.16
CA GLU A 69 -9.16 5.41 1.17
C GLU A 69 -8.19 5.98 2.21
N HIS A 70 -8.69 6.87 3.07
CA HIS A 70 -7.88 7.49 4.13
C HIS A 70 -7.90 6.61 5.37
N ILE A 71 -6.72 6.32 5.91
CA ILE A 71 -6.52 5.49 7.11
C ILE A 71 -5.74 6.31 8.13
N GLU A 72 -6.38 6.63 9.25
CA GLU A 72 -5.76 7.41 10.33
C GLU A 72 -4.54 6.69 10.94
N ASP A 73 -4.69 5.41 11.18
CA ASP A 73 -3.60 4.55 11.70
C ASP A 73 -2.90 3.82 10.56
N THR A 74 -1.74 4.35 10.16
CA THR A 74 -0.93 3.79 9.07
C THR A 74 -0.38 2.40 9.36
N THR A 75 -0.39 1.93 10.62
CA THR A 75 0.01 0.56 10.97
C THR A 75 -0.96 -0.47 10.39
N HIS A 76 -2.24 -0.11 10.28
CA HIS A 76 -3.27 -0.96 9.71
C HIS A 76 -3.20 -1.10 8.18
N ILE A 77 -2.42 -0.27 7.49
CA ILE A 77 -2.28 -0.36 6.02
C ILE A 77 -1.70 -1.71 5.62
N ILE A 78 -0.67 -2.20 6.32
CA ILE A 78 -0.09 -3.52 6.04
C ILE A 78 -1.10 -4.64 6.31
N ASP A 79 -1.83 -4.55 7.40
CA ASP A 79 -2.85 -5.54 7.74
C ASP A 79 -3.94 -5.60 6.66
N ARG A 80 -4.38 -4.44 6.18
CA ARG A 80 -5.34 -4.34 5.07
C ARG A 80 -4.78 -4.90 3.77
N LEU A 81 -3.52 -4.60 3.41
CA LEU A 81 -2.86 -5.13 2.21
C LEU A 81 -2.66 -6.65 2.30
N SER A 82 -2.41 -7.18 3.49
CA SER A 82 -2.17 -8.61 3.74
C SER A 82 -3.46 -9.41 3.91
N GLY A 83 -4.56 -8.76 4.20
CA GLY A 83 -5.84 -9.37 4.56
C GLY A 83 -6.45 -10.18 3.41
N ALA A 84 -7.26 -11.18 3.79
CA ALA A 84 -7.97 -12.04 2.83
C ALA A 84 -9.19 -11.35 2.19
N ASP A 85 -9.63 -10.22 2.74
CA ASP A 85 -10.88 -9.53 2.38
C ASP A 85 -10.66 -8.39 1.37
N THR A 86 -9.62 -8.50 0.58
CA THR A 86 -9.32 -7.49 -0.44
C THR A 86 -10.01 -7.84 -1.74
N SER A 87 -11.10 -7.18 -2.03
CA SER A 87 -11.84 -7.28 -3.30
C SER A 87 -11.13 -6.54 -4.45
N GLY A 88 -9.84 -6.78 -4.66
CA GLY A 88 -9.08 -6.18 -5.76
C GLY A 88 -7.65 -5.79 -5.40
N PRO A 89 -6.90 -5.23 -6.35
CA PRO A 89 -5.55 -4.77 -6.10
C PRO A 89 -5.59 -3.50 -5.26
N HIS A 90 -4.85 -3.53 -4.17
CA HIS A 90 -4.67 -2.40 -3.27
C HIS A 90 -3.23 -1.89 -3.36
N LEU A 91 -3.08 -0.58 -3.33
CA LEU A 91 -1.80 0.08 -3.13
C LEU A 91 -1.82 0.72 -1.73
N GLY A 92 -0.69 0.78 -1.06
CA GLY A 92 -0.61 1.45 0.23
C GLY A 92 0.75 2.08 0.45
N PHE A 93 0.78 3.18 1.18
CA PHE A 93 2.01 3.84 1.59
C PHE A 93 2.36 3.38 3.00
N VAL A 94 3.53 2.80 3.13
CA VAL A 94 3.99 2.21 4.39
C VAL A 94 5.37 2.76 4.72
N ALA A 95 5.59 3.16 5.95
CA ALA A 95 6.94 3.45 6.45
C ALA A 95 7.75 2.14 6.48
N GLN A 96 9.04 2.22 6.14
CA GLN A 96 9.92 1.05 6.00
C GLN A 96 9.92 0.14 7.24
N ASP A 97 9.75 0.68 8.43
CA ASP A 97 9.70 -0.09 9.66
C ASP A 97 8.47 -1.00 9.77
N LEU A 98 7.36 -0.61 9.16
CA LEU A 98 6.14 -1.40 9.15
C LEU A 98 6.18 -2.47 8.05
N ALA A 99 6.97 -2.24 7.00
CA ALA A 99 7.17 -3.21 5.91
C ALA A 99 8.06 -4.42 6.30
N ALA A 100 8.58 -4.44 7.52
CA ALA A 100 9.48 -5.49 7.98
C ALA A 100 8.80 -6.84 8.28
N THR A 101 7.48 -6.95 8.16
CA THR A 101 6.78 -8.22 8.26
C THR A 101 6.62 -8.79 6.84
N PRO A 102 7.48 -9.74 6.40
CA PRO A 102 7.32 -10.36 5.09
C PRO A 102 6.00 -11.11 5.08
N THR A 103 5.11 -10.71 4.18
CA THR A 103 3.94 -11.52 3.87
C THR A 103 4.04 -11.94 2.41
N ASP A 104 3.71 -13.17 2.09
CA ASP A 104 3.73 -13.67 0.72
C ASP A 104 2.73 -12.95 -0.22
N ARG A 105 1.93 -12.03 0.35
CA ARG A 105 0.85 -11.33 -0.35
C ARG A 105 1.15 -9.87 -0.65
N VAL A 106 2.15 -9.27 -0.01
CA VAL A 106 2.49 -7.85 -0.18
C VAL A 106 3.85 -7.72 -0.83
N PHE A 107 3.89 -6.99 -1.94
CA PHE A 107 5.12 -6.71 -2.69
C PHE A 107 5.43 -5.22 -2.63
N SER A 108 6.69 -4.88 -2.38
CA SER A 108 7.15 -3.50 -2.50
C SER A 108 7.31 -3.12 -3.97
N LEU A 109 6.66 -2.04 -4.38
CA LEU A 109 6.82 -1.44 -5.72
C LEU A 109 8.02 -0.49 -5.79
N GLY A 110 8.56 -0.11 -4.65
CA GLY A 110 9.70 0.78 -4.55
C GLY A 110 9.55 1.83 -3.46
N MET A 111 10.60 2.62 -3.29
CA MET A 111 10.64 3.74 -2.35
C MET A 111 10.20 5.02 -3.05
N ILE A 112 9.27 5.76 -2.43
CA ILE A 112 8.70 6.99 -2.99
C ILE A 112 9.43 8.22 -2.46
N SER A 113 9.80 8.20 -1.16
CA SER A 113 10.47 9.33 -0.51
C SER A 113 11.38 8.85 0.62
N ILE A 114 12.32 9.71 1.00
CA ILE A 114 13.11 9.56 2.22
C ILE A 114 12.68 10.71 3.13
N GLU A 115 12.16 10.38 4.29
CA GLU A 115 11.75 11.36 5.28
C GLU A 115 12.82 11.45 6.37
N PRO A 116 13.48 12.61 6.55
CA PRO A 116 14.41 12.80 7.65
C PRO A 116 13.65 12.94 8.96
N LEU A 117 14.12 12.25 10.00
CA LEU A 117 13.62 12.45 11.36
C LEU A 117 14.38 13.58 12.03
N TRP A 118 13.70 14.66 12.37
CA TRP A 118 14.26 15.79 13.09
C TRP A 118 13.85 15.73 14.56
N LEU A 119 14.83 15.87 15.42
CA LEU A 119 14.61 16.01 16.86
C LEU A 119 14.89 17.45 17.27
N PHE A 120 13.90 18.10 17.86
CA PHE A 120 13.99 19.47 18.37
C PHE A 120 13.95 19.47 19.89
N SER A 121 14.78 20.28 20.51
CA SER A 121 14.74 20.55 21.95
C SER A 121 14.55 22.03 22.21
N GLN A 122 14.03 22.37 23.38
CA GLN A 122 14.03 23.76 23.83
C GLN A 122 15.47 24.26 24.00
N ALA A 123 15.72 25.53 23.72
CA ALA A 123 17.05 26.15 23.69
C ALA A 123 17.77 26.24 25.05
N THR A 124 17.28 25.62 26.10
CA THR A 124 17.83 25.62 27.48
C THR A 124 19.13 24.84 27.68
N GLY A 125 19.67 24.24 26.61
CA GLY A 125 21.09 23.85 26.55
C GLY A 125 21.47 22.49 27.13
N ASP A 126 20.57 21.77 27.79
CA ASP A 126 20.94 20.54 28.54
C ASP A 126 20.90 19.26 27.70
N ILE A 127 20.28 19.31 26.49
CA ILE A 127 20.12 18.16 25.60
C ILE A 127 21.11 18.34 24.43
N ARG A 128 22.16 17.52 24.39
CA ARG A 128 23.17 17.53 23.33
C ARG A 128 23.16 16.26 22.50
N ASN A 129 22.61 15.20 23.04
CA ASN A 129 22.50 13.91 22.32
C ASN A 129 21.28 13.13 22.79
N ILE A 130 20.95 12.05 22.06
CA ILE A 130 19.76 11.23 22.34
C ILE A 130 19.75 10.67 23.76
N ARG A 131 20.90 10.33 24.36
CA ARG A 131 20.97 9.76 25.71
C ARG A 131 20.51 10.73 26.80
N ASP A 132 20.60 12.03 26.54
CA ASP A 132 20.16 13.07 27.47
C ASP A 132 18.65 13.16 27.62
N LEU A 133 17.91 12.43 26.74
CA LEU A 133 16.44 12.34 26.79
C LEU A 133 15.94 11.40 27.89
N LYS A 134 16.82 10.57 28.48
CA LYS A 134 16.42 9.67 29.57
C LYS A 134 15.92 10.46 30.79
N GLY A 135 14.75 10.09 31.29
CA GLY A 135 14.11 10.80 32.40
C GLY A 135 13.39 12.11 32.01
N ARG A 136 13.32 12.42 30.73
CA ARG A 136 12.65 13.61 30.24
C ARG A 136 11.25 13.27 29.69
N SER A 137 10.51 14.30 29.28
CA SER A 137 9.28 14.15 28.49
C SER A 137 9.58 14.41 27.01
N VAL A 138 9.23 13.47 26.16
CA VAL A 138 9.55 13.50 24.71
C VAL A 138 8.27 13.31 23.91
N SER A 139 7.95 14.24 23.03
CA SER A 139 6.86 14.07 22.07
C SER A 139 7.37 13.26 20.87
N ILE A 140 6.76 12.09 20.65
CA ILE A 140 7.13 11.17 19.59
C ILE A 140 6.04 10.97 18.53
N GLY A 141 5.02 11.82 18.55
CA GLY A 141 3.87 11.74 17.64
C GLY A 141 2.68 10.95 18.20
N PRO A 142 1.54 11.03 17.53
CA PRO A 142 0.31 10.36 17.96
C PRO A 142 0.43 8.85 17.91
N GLU A 143 -0.41 8.18 18.68
CA GLU A 143 -0.50 6.72 18.68
C GLU A 143 -0.92 6.22 17.29
N GLY A 144 -0.40 5.06 16.86
CA GLY A 144 -0.65 4.51 15.52
C GLY A 144 0.12 5.18 14.38
N SER A 145 0.90 6.25 14.63
CA SER A 145 1.69 6.89 13.58
C SER A 145 3.04 6.17 13.35
N GLY A 146 3.48 6.15 12.08
CA GLY A 146 4.78 5.60 11.70
C GLY A 146 5.96 6.32 12.40
N VAL A 147 5.82 7.64 12.63
CA VAL A 147 6.82 8.43 13.36
C VAL A 147 6.98 7.95 14.80
N ARG A 148 5.86 7.64 15.49
CA ARG A 148 5.91 7.11 16.86
C ARG A 148 6.61 5.76 16.92
N ALA A 149 6.29 4.86 15.99
CA ALA A 149 6.92 3.55 15.91
C ALA A 149 8.44 3.67 15.67
N LEU A 150 8.86 4.53 14.75
CA LEU A 150 10.26 4.80 14.45
C LEU A 150 10.99 5.42 15.65
N CYS A 151 10.40 6.44 16.29
CA CYS A 151 10.97 7.06 17.47
C CYS A 151 11.17 6.06 18.61
N ARG A 152 10.16 5.24 18.92
CA ARG A 152 10.29 4.19 19.95
C ARG A 152 11.44 3.24 19.63
N ARG A 153 11.57 2.80 18.40
CA ARG A 153 12.64 1.90 17.99
C ARG A 153 14.01 2.53 18.16
N ILE A 154 14.19 3.78 17.71
CA ILE A 154 15.46 4.50 17.85
C ILE A 154 15.79 4.70 19.35
N LEU A 155 14.84 5.19 20.15
CA LEU A 155 15.05 5.46 21.57
C LEU A 155 15.39 4.18 22.35
N ASN A 156 14.73 3.06 22.02
CA ASN A 156 15.04 1.76 22.63
C ASN A 156 16.49 1.31 22.38
N LEU A 157 17.10 1.62 21.23
CA LEU A 157 18.52 1.33 20.97
C LEU A 157 19.47 2.06 21.96
N TYR A 158 19.00 3.17 22.53
CA TYR A 158 19.74 3.94 23.55
C TYR A 158 19.28 3.63 25.00
N GLY A 159 18.46 2.60 25.17
CA GLY A 159 17.91 2.21 26.49
C GLY A 159 16.88 3.21 27.04
N ILE A 160 16.24 3.97 26.17
CA ILE A 160 15.19 4.95 26.51
C ILE A 160 13.85 4.34 26.14
N ASN A 161 12.98 4.14 27.12
CA ASN A 161 11.68 3.51 26.96
C ASN A 161 10.67 4.06 27.98
N GLU A 162 9.45 3.57 27.94
CA GLU A 162 8.35 4.02 28.79
C GLU A 162 8.58 3.82 30.30
N SER A 163 9.51 2.93 30.69
CA SER A 163 9.85 2.75 32.11
C SER A 163 10.73 3.87 32.68
N ASN A 164 11.37 4.64 31.82
CA ASN A 164 12.32 5.67 32.23
C ASN A 164 12.17 7.01 31.50
N THR A 165 11.19 7.17 30.66
CA THR A 165 10.95 8.39 29.86
C THR A 165 9.45 8.51 29.57
N THR A 166 8.90 9.71 29.66
CA THR A 166 7.48 9.97 29.33
C THR A 166 7.35 10.27 27.86
N PHE A 167 6.42 9.58 27.18
CA PHE A 167 6.12 9.78 25.74
C PHE A 167 4.74 10.33 25.54
#